data_206d1e545a53b5b3debbb3890ae82dc1
#
_entry.id   206d1e545a53b5b3debbb3890ae82dc1
#
_cell.length_a   1.000
_cell.length_b   1.000
_cell.length_c   1.000
_cell.angle_alpha   90.00
_cell.angle_beta   90.00
_cell.angle_gamma   90.00
#
_symmetry.space_group_name_H-M   'P 1'
#
loop_
_entity.id
_entity.type
_entity.pdbx_description
1 polymer ?
#
loop_
_entity_poly.entity_id
_entity_poly.type
_entity_poly.pdbx_seq_one_letter_code
_entity_poly.pdbx_strand_id
1 'polypeptide(L)'
;MTCARIVRGVFLLATALGTSTAHGDAVCVQGFRDTTAAERQTMLGVMEAAKAALPGAPAGWIIGGYEELSPIGSICKDGENTPWAYSFSRTFNRTDDQAARDQALADAGDKARAAQAARQPRIDALMARMQTLSAELSTAAQKGDQARVDALNREMEGISKEFDAMAAEDQPMIADVAKATMADRTMSIAIAVNPGVVSNSKMQKAAAPAGAHSAYRWSTSADGVKEGHAVVLLGAWQPRAAGGVASQRRGTSSSSAAHAVAVTVQADPARLDSLLDSIDFGAIAATVAR
;
A
#
# COMPACT_ATOMS: atom_id res chain seq x y z
N MET A 1 -16.46 16.14 31.37
CA MET A 1 -16.90 16.23 29.97
C MET A 1 -15.67 16.51 29.13
N THR A 2 -15.36 15.70 28.13
CA THR A 2 -14.27 15.79 27.13
C THR A 2 -13.13 14.77 27.27
N CYS A 3 -13.46 13.47 27.17
CA CYS A 3 -12.46 12.40 26.98
C CYS A 3 -12.69 11.57 25.70
N ALA A 4 -13.41 12.14 24.71
CA ALA A 4 -13.86 11.36 23.54
C ALA A 4 -13.10 11.69 22.23
N ARG A 5 -11.92 12.33 22.26
CA ARG A 5 -11.23 12.80 21.04
C ARG A 5 -9.89 12.17 20.71
N ILE A 6 -9.34 11.28 21.53
CA ILE A 6 -7.98 10.73 21.29
C ILE A 6 -7.99 9.39 20.53
N VAL A 7 -9.12 8.70 20.43
CA VAL A 7 -9.19 7.39 19.75
C VAL A 7 -9.37 7.48 18.21
N ARG A 8 -9.58 8.67 17.65
CA ARG A 8 -9.77 8.85 16.19
C ARG A 8 -8.49 9.04 15.36
N GLY A 9 -7.32 9.10 15.99
CA GLY A 9 -6.04 9.40 15.31
C GLY A 9 -5.27 8.19 14.75
N VAL A 10 -5.60 6.96 15.11
CA VAL A 10 -4.81 5.77 14.74
C VAL A 10 -5.33 5.04 13.49
N PHE A 11 -6.47 5.45 12.93
CA PHE A 11 -7.12 4.72 11.83
C PHE A 11 -6.83 5.25 10.41
N LEU A 12 -5.83 6.10 10.20
CA LEU A 12 -5.64 6.77 8.90
C LEU A 12 -4.20 6.71 8.35
N LEU A 13 -3.43 5.68 8.65
CA LEU A 13 -2.09 5.50 8.05
C LEU A 13 -1.87 4.11 7.43
N ALA A 14 -2.92 3.38 7.13
CA ALA A 14 -2.87 2.16 6.33
C ALA A 14 -3.31 2.45 4.89
N THR A 15 -2.86 3.57 4.32
CA THR A 15 -3.10 3.84 2.90
C THR A 15 -1.78 4.00 2.17
N ALA A 16 -1.57 3.06 1.25
CA ALA A 16 -0.87 3.29 0.01
C ALA A 16 0.64 3.54 0.08
N LEU A 17 1.41 2.54 0.51
CA LEU A 17 2.55 2.19 -0.33
C LEU A 17 2.05 1.27 -1.45
N GLY A 18 0.94 1.66 -2.07
CA GLY A 18 0.49 1.09 -3.31
C GLY A 18 1.65 1.17 -4.28
N THR A 19 2.01 0.05 -4.89
CA THR A 19 2.62 0.10 -6.21
C THR A 19 1.82 1.13 -6.98
N SER A 20 2.40 2.31 -7.18
CA SER A 20 1.90 3.21 -8.21
C SER A 20 2.09 2.45 -9.51
N THR A 21 1.13 1.60 -9.86
CA THR A 21 0.80 1.48 -11.25
C THR A 21 0.39 2.90 -11.60
N ALA A 22 1.37 3.73 -11.97
CA ALA A 22 1.07 4.97 -12.63
C ALA A 22 0.20 4.53 -13.81
N HIS A 23 -1.10 4.64 -13.64
CA HIS A 23 -1.96 4.89 -14.77
C HIS A 23 -1.37 6.19 -15.30
N GLY A 24 -0.34 6.07 -16.13
CA GLY A 24 0.05 7.19 -16.95
C GLY A 24 -1.26 7.58 -17.58
N ASP A 25 -1.79 8.76 -17.22
CA ASP A 25 -2.96 9.29 -17.88
C ASP A 25 -2.64 9.18 -19.35
N ALA A 26 -3.24 8.18 -19.99
CA ALA A 26 -3.07 7.95 -21.40
C ALA A 26 -3.72 9.16 -22.04
N VAL A 27 -2.89 10.16 -22.35
CA VAL A 27 -3.37 11.39 -22.96
C VAL A 27 -3.74 11.02 -24.38
N CYS A 28 -5.04 10.81 -24.61
CA CYS A 28 -5.57 10.66 -25.94
C CYS A 28 -5.48 12.02 -26.64
N VAL A 29 -4.49 12.20 -27.50
CA VAL A 29 -4.21 13.46 -28.21
C VAL A 29 -5.38 13.87 -29.10
N GLN A 30 -6.04 12.88 -29.73
CA GLN A 30 -7.22 13.11 -30.60
C GLN A 30 -8.55 12.99 -29.85
N GLY A 31 -8.50 12.72 -28.53
CA GLY A 31 -9.66 12.53 -27.67
C GLY A 31 -10.15 11.08 -27.63
N PHE A 32 -11.29 10.88 -26.96
CA PHE A 32 -11.89 9.58 -26.75
C PHE A 32 -13.01 9.31 -27.75
N ARG A 33 -13.27 8.03 -27.99
CA ARG A 33 -14.49 7.53 -28.62
C ARG A 33 -15.10 6.43 -27.75
N ASP A 34 -16.38 6.18 -27.91
CA ASP A 34 -17.06 5.07 -27.29
C ASP A 34 -16.52 3.74 -27.84
N THR A 35 -16.48 2.74 -26.95
CA THR A 35 -16.17 1.37 -27.33
C THR A 35 -17.35 0.75 -28.07
N THR A 36 -17.06 -0.02 -29.11
CA THR A 36 -18.06 -0.85 -29.77
C THR A 36 -18.46 -2.04 -28.90
N ALA A 37 -19.58 -2.69 -29.18
CA ALA A 37 -20.00 -3.90 -28.47
C ALA A 37 -18.96 -5.02 -28.59
N ALA A 38 -18.34 -5.18 -29.76
CA ALA A 38 -17.31 -6.19 -30.00
C ALA A 38 -16.03 -5.93 -29.18
N GLU A 39 -15.60 -4.66 -29.08
CA GLU A 39 -14.45 -4.27 -28.26
C GLU A 39 -14.71 -4.52 -26.79
N ARG A 40 -15.89 -4.13 -26.27
CA ARG A 40 -16.28 -4.42 -24.88
C ARG A 40 -16.27 -5.91 -24.59
N GLN A 41 -16.82 -6.73 -25.49
CA GLN A 41 -16.81 -8.18 -25.34
C GLN A 41 -15.39 -8.76 -25.29
N THR A 42 -14.50 -8.28 -26.16
CA THR A 42 -13.09 -8.70 -26.18
C THR A 42 -12.39 -8.32 -24.86
N MET A 43 -12.54 -7.08 -24.40
CA MET A 43 -11.94 -6.60 -23.17
C MET A 43 -12.46 -7.35 -21.94
N LEU A 44 -13.77 -7.56 -21.85
CA LEU A 44 -14.39 -8.37 -20.79
C LEU A 44 -13.86 -9.80 -20.81
N GLY A 45 -13.77 -10.43 -21.97
CA GLY A 45 -13.22 -11.79 -22.10
C GLY A 45 -11.78 -11.91 -21.56
N VAL A 46 -10.93 -10.90 -21.83
CA VAL A 46 -9.57 -10.84 -21.26
C VAL A 46 -9.62 -10.74 -19.72
N MET A 47 -10.47 -9.85 -19.19
CA MET A 47 -10.57 -9.63 -17.74
C MET A 47 -11.15 -10.86 -17.02
N GLU A 48 -12.19 -11.48 -17.58
CA GLU A 48 -12.81 -12.69 -17.04
C GLU A 48 -11.84 -13.89 -17.04
N ALA A 49 -11.10 -14.08 -18.12
CA ALA A 49 -10.09 -15.11 -18.19
C ALA A 49 -8.97 -14.90 -17.16
N ALA A 50 -8.51 -13.65 -17.03
CA ALA A 50 -7.50 -13.30 -16.04
C ALA A 50 -8.03 -13.46 -14.60
N LYS A 51 -9.30 -13.13 -14.35
CA LYS A 51 -9.96 -13.35 -13.04
C LYS A 51 -10.12 -14.84 -12.73
N ALA A 52 -10.48 -15.65 -13.71
CA ALA A 52 -10.63 -17.10 -13.56
C ALA A 52 -9.30 -17.81 -13.25
N ALA A 53 -8.18 -17.23 -13.68
CA ALA A 53 -6.82 -17.74 -13.40
C ALA A 53 -6.34 -17.47 -11.96
N LEU A 54 -7.08 -16.66 -11.19
CA LEU A 54 -6.74 -16.37 -9.79
C LEU A 54 -7.23 -17.48 -8.87
N PRO A 55 -6.44 -17.84 -7.82
CA PRO A 55 -6.82 -18.89 -6.87
C PRO A 55 -8.07 -18.52 -6.08
N GLY A 56 -8.79 -19.53 -5.60
CA GLY A 56 -9.79 -19.39 -4.54
C GLY A 56 -9.15 -19.03 -3.20
N ALA A 57 -9.98 -18.74 -2.20
CA ALA A 57 -9.47 -18.47 -0.86
C ALA A 57 -8.82 -19.73 -0.28
N PRO A 58 -7.57 -19.64 0.25
CA PRO A 58 -6.96 -20.72 1.01
C PRO A 58 -7.77 -21.08 2.28
N ALA A 59 -7.50 -22.24 2.88
CA ALA A 59 -8.11 -22.61 4.14
C ALA A 59 -7.80 -21.56 5.23
N GLY A 60 -8.81 -21.15 5.99
CA GLY A 60 -8.71 -20.10 7.00
C GLY A 60 -8.75 -18.66 6.46
N TRP A 61 -9.04 -18.50 5.16
CA TRP A 61 -9.13 -17.21 4.51
C TRP A 61 -10.47 -17.06 3.78
N ILE A 62 -10.90 -15.82 3.61
CA ILE A 62 -12.06 -15.45 2.79
C ILE A 62 -11.63 -14.44 1.72
N ILE A 63 -12.29 -14.47 0.58
CA ILE A 63 -12.15 -13.41 -0.42
C ILE A 63 -12.85 -12.17 0.15
N GLY A 64 -12.09 -11.09 0.27
CA GLY A 64 -12.56 -9.78 0.71
C GLY A 64 -12.72 -8.84 -0.48
N GLY A 65 -13.69 -7.92 -0.37
CA GLY A 65 -13.88 -6.88 -1.37
C GLY A 65 -14.80 -7.30 -2.52
N TYR A 66 -14.93 -6.35 -3.44
CA TYR A 66 -15.84 -6.44 -4.58
C TYR A 66 -15.03 -6.72 -5.85
N GLU A 67 -15.36 -7.82 -6.53
CA GLU A 67 -14.64 -8.28 -7.73
C GLU A 67 -15.49 -8.12 -9.01
N GLU A 68 -16.39 -7.15 -9.06
CA GLU A 68 -17.15 -6.92 -10.28
C GLU A 68 -16.27 -6.30 -11.37
N LEU A 69 -16.32 -6.89 -12.54
CA LEU A 69 -15.65 -6.38 -13.73
C LEU A 69 -16.63 -5.47 -14.48
N SER A 70 -16.22 -4.23 -14.70
CA SER A 70 -17.01 -3.27 -15.47
C SER A 70 -16.45 -3.10 -16.87
N PRO A 71 -17.27 -3.10 -17.91
CA PRO A 71 -16.80 -2.87 -19.26
C PRO A 71 -16.26 -1.45 -19.42
N ILE A 72 -15.20 -1.31 -20.21
CA ILE A 72 -14.62 -0.01 -20.53
C ILE A 72 -15.52 0.73 -21.51
N GLY A 73 -16.03 1.88 -21.10
CA GLY A 73 -16.98 2.66 -21.89
C GLY A 73 -16.36 3.43 -23.06
N SER A 74 -15.10 3.89 -22.90
CA SER A 74 -14.42 4.69 -23.91
C SER A 74 -12.94 4.33 -24.02
N ILE A 75 -12.38 4.50 -25.21
CA ILE A 75 -10.95 4.32 -25.52
C ILE A 75 -10.46 5.52 -26.36
N CYS A 76 -9.15 5.65 -26.54
CA CYS A 76 -8.59 6.64 -27.44
C CYS A 76 -9.11 6.42 -28.87
N LYS A 77 -9.26 7.51 -29.65
CA LYS A 77 -9.66 7.45 -31.05
C LYS A 77 -8.68 6.60 -31.86
N ASP A 78 -9.19 6.04 -32.95
CA ASP A 78 -8.40 5.21 -33.84
C ASP A 78 -7.17 5.95 -34.36
N GLY A 79 -6.04 5.24 -34.46
CA GLY A 79 -4.75 5.82 -34.86
C GLY A 79 -3.87 6.27 -33.68
N GLU A 80 -4.38 6.36 -32.46
CA GLU A 80 -3.56 6.61 -31.30
C GLU A 80 -2.92 5.33 -30.76
N ASN A 81 -1.63 5.39 -30.42
CA ASN A 81 -0.87 4.27 -29.88
C ASN A 81 -1.11 3.99 -28.39
N THR A 82 -2.25 4.42 -27.89
CA THR A 82 -2.60 4.27 -26.46
C THR A 82 -3.57 3.10 -26.29
N PRO A 83 -3.12 1.94 -25.79
CA PRO A 83 -4.02 0.84 -25.52
C PRO A 83 -4.94 1.16 -24.35
N TRP A 84 -6.11 0.50 -24.32
CA TRP A 84 -6.95 0.54 -23.12
C TRP A 84 -6.18 -0.03 -21.91
N ALA A 85 -6.49 0.48 -20.73
CA ALA A 85 -5.91 0.00 -19.49
C ALA A 85 -7.02 -0.32 -18.49
N TYR A 86 -6.85 -1.40 -17.74
CA TYR A 86 -7.78 -1.81 -16.70
C TYR A 86 -7.04 -2.52 -15.58
N SER A 87 -7.51 -2.36 -14.35
CA SER A 87 -6.97 -3.10 -13.23
C SER A 87 -8.08 -3.58 -12.31
N PHE A 88 -7.90 -4.74 -11.72
CA PHE A 88 -8.73 -5.29 -10.66
C PHE A 88 -7.87 -6.07 -9.68
N SER A 89 -8.40 -6.34 -8.50
CA SER A 89 -7.67 -7.07 -7.47
C SER A 89 -8.57 -8.05 -6.73
N ARG A 90 -7.98 -9.17 -6.30
CA ARG A 90 -8.53 -10.09 -5.33
C ARG A 90 -7.77 -9.95 -4.03
N THR A 91 -8.50 -9.66 -2.96
CA THR A 91 -7.95 -9.58 -1.61
C THR A 91 -8.43 -10.76 -0.81
N PHE A 92 -7.54 -11.34 -0.01
CA PHE A 92 -7.86 -12.40 0.94
C PHE A 92 -7.68 -11.88 2.34
N ASN A 93 -8.66 -12.13 3.20
CA ASN A 93 -8.61 -11.79 4.62
C ASN A 93 -8.56 -13.05 5.45
N ARG A 94 -7.63 -13.11 6.39
CA ARG A 94 -7.48 -14.23 7.30
C ARG A 94 -8.57 -14.23 8.36
N THR A 95 -9.15 -15.40 8.66
CA THR A 95 -10.27 -15.56 9.58
C THR A 95 -10.01 -16.59 10.68
N ASP A 96 -9.07 -17.49 10.49
CA ASP A 96 -8.80 -18.60 11.40
C ASP A 96 -8.14 -18.19 12.73
N ASP A 97 -7.60 -16.98 12.81
CA ASP A 97 -6.93 -16.44 13.99
C ASP A 97 -7.62 -15.20 14.59
N GLN A 98 -8.86 -14.91 14.21
CA GLN A 98 -9.57 -13.70 14.63
C GLN A 98 -9.66 -13.58 16.15
N ALA A 99 -10.02 -14.65 16.85
CA ALA A 99 -10.13 -14.62 18.31
C ALA A 99 -8.77 -14.35 19.00
N ALA A 100 -7.68 -14.91 18.47
CA ALA A 100 -6.34 -14.66 19.00
C ALA A 100 -5.90 -13.21 18.78
N ARG A 101 -6.28 -12.59 17.64
CA ARG A 101 -6.01 -11.19 17.36
C ARG A 101 -6.81 -10.26 18.25
N ASP A 102 -8.09 -10.55 18.46
CA ASP A 102 -8.97 -9.75 19.32
C ASP A 102 -8.42 -9.76 20.76
N GLN A 103 -7.96 -10.91 21.24
CA GLN A 103 -7.31 -11.04 22.54
C GLN A 103 -5.99 -10.25 22.60
N ALA A 104 -5.12 -10.39 21.58
CA ALA A 104 -3.86 -9.65 21.52
C ALA A 104 -4.08 -8.12 21.48
N LEU A 105 -5.13 -7.66 20.78
CA LEU A 105 -5.50 -6.26 20.75
C LEU A 105 -6.01 -5.76 22.12
N ALA A 106 -6.81 -6.57 22.81
CA ALA A 106 -7.28 -6.26 24.17
C ALA A 106 -6.10 -6.14 25.15
N ASP A 107 -5.21 -7.13 25.15
CA ASP A 107 -4.01 -7.16 26.00
C ASP A 107 -3.08 -5.96 25.73
N ALA A 108 -2.90 -5.61 24.46
CA ALA A 108 -2.13 -4.44 24.08
C ALA A 108 -2.78 -3.13 24.53
N GLY A 109 -4.12 -3.03 24.43
CA GLY A 109 -4.88 -1.90 24.93
C GLY A 109 -4.76 -1.73 26.46
N ASP A 110 -4.74 -2.82 27.20
CA ASP A 110 -4.54 -2.79 28.66
C ASP A 110 -3.12 -2.34 29.02
N LYS A 111 -2.10 -2.86 28.35
CA LYS A 111 -0.71 -2.42 28.52
C LYS A 111 -0.53 -0.94 28.20
N ALA A 112 -1.14 -0.47 27.11
CA ALA A 112 -1.09 0.95 26.72
C ALA A 112 -1.73 1.85 27.79
N ARG A 113 -2.89 1.48 28.31
CA ARG A 113 -3.56 2.20 29.41
C ARG A 113 -2.71 2.24 30.68
N ALA A 114 -2.13 1.11 31.05
CA ALA A 114 -1.24 1.04 32.22
C ALA A 114 0.01 1.92 32.06
N ALA A 115 0.66 1.86 30.89
CA ALA A 115 1.82 2.69 30.57
C ALA A 115 1.47 4.19 30.58
N GLN A 116 0.34 4.57 30.03
CA GLN A 116 -0.15 5.95 30.05
C GLN A 116 -0.42 6.43 31.48
N ALA A 117 -1.11 5.61 32.29
CA ALA A 117 -1.39 5.95 33.68
C ALA A 117 -0.11 6.14 34.51
N ALA A 118 0.91 5.28 34.29
CA ALA A 118 2.20 5.39 34.95
C ALA A 118 2.97 6.69 34.59
N ARG A 119 2.80 7.18 33.37
CA ARG A 119 3.47 8.42 32.88
C ARG A 119 2.69 9.70 33.14
N GLN A 120 1.40 9.62 33.39
CA GLN A 120 0.54 10.79 33.55
C GLN A 120 1.08 11.81 34.58
N PRO A 121 1.57 11.41 35.78
CA PRO A 121 2.14 12.36 36.72
C PRO A 121 3.36 13.13 36.19
N ARG A 122 4.21 12.45 35.40
CA ARG A 122 5.37 13.10 34.76
C ARG A 122 4.93 14.08 33.66
N ILE A 123 3.96 13.70 32.86
CA ILE A 123 3.35 14.56 31.82
C ILE A 123 2.77 15.81 32.48
N ASP A 124 2.00 15.66 33.56
CA ASP A 124 1.37 16.77 34.27
C ASP A 124 2.43 17.71 34.86
N ALA A 125 3.52 17.17 35.43
CA ALA A 125 4.62 17.97 35.95
C ALA A 125 5.35 18.77 34.85
N LEU A 126 5.63 18.15 33.71
CA LEU A 126 6.27 18.80 32.55
C LEU A 126 5.36 19.90 31.97
N MET A 127 4.07 19.63 31.85
CA MET A 127 3.08 20.64 31.39
C MET A 127 2.99 21.82 32.32
N ALA A 128 2.94 21.59 33.65
CA ALA A 128 2.95 22.68 34.64
C ALA A 128 4.25 23.50 34.58
N ARG A 129 5.40 22.84 34.39
CA ARG A 129 6.69 23.55 34.22
C ARG A 129 6.70 24.37 32.95
N MET A 130 6.21 23.85 31.85
CA MET A 130 6.12 24.54 30.55
C MET A 130 5.25 25.79 30.63
N GLN A 131 4.13 25.74 31.40
CA GLN A 131 3.27 26.89 31.64
C GLN A 131 4.02 27.96 32.44
N THR A 132 4.76 27.57 33.49
CA THR A 132 5.58 28.49 34.29
C THR A 132 6.64 29.16 33.45
N LEU A 133 7.40 28.38 32.65
CA LEU A 133 8.44 28.91 31.77
C LEU A 133 7.88 29.87 30.71
N SER A 134 6.71 29.60 30.18
CA SER A 134 6.03 30.46 29.22
C SER A 134 5.69 31.84 29.84
N ALA A 135 5.21 31.86 31.09
CA ALA A 135 4.92 33.10 31.82
C ALA A 135 6.21 33.89 32.14
N GLU A 136 7.28 33.20 32.59
CA GLU A 136 8.60 33.78 32.82
C GLU A 136 9.19 34.36 31.55
N LEU A 137 9.10 33.62 30.42
CA LEU A 137 9.57 34.05 29.11
C LEU A 137 8.91 35.36 28.66
N SER A 138 7.57 35.43 28.81
CA SER A 138 6.83 36.65 28.51
C SER A 138 7.32 37.84 29.35
N THR A 139 7.55 37.61 30.65
CA THR A 139 8.04 38.65 31.57
C THR A 139 9.48 39.09 31.22
N ALA A 140 10.37 38.15 30.90
CA ALA A 140 11.75 38.47 30.53
C ALA A 140 11.82 39.24 29.19
N ALA A 141 10.99 38.85 28.22
CA ALA A 141 10.89 39.54 26.93
C ALA A 141 10.38 40.99 27.11
N GLN A 142 9.39 41.22 27.96
CA GLN A 142 8.88 42.58 28.27
C GLN A 142 9.94 43.47 28.92
N LYS A 143 10.83 42.88 29.70
CA LYS A 143 11.95 43.58 30.35
C LYS A 143 13.18 43.77 29.46
N GLY A 144 13.21 43.17 28.26
CA GLY A 144 14.37 43.16 27.36
C GLY A 144 15.54 42.33 27.86
N ASP A 145 15.33 41.40 28.81
CA ASP A 145 16.37 40.53 29.37
C ASP A 145 16.64 39.35 28.43
N GLN A 146 17.47 39.59 27.40
CA GLN A 146 17.79 38.60 26.39
C GLN A 146 18.51 37.36 26.97
N ALA A 147 19.38 37.55 27.97
CA ALA A 147 20.10 36.44 28.59
C ALA A 147 19.11 35.48 29.30
N ARG A 148 18.09 36.00 29.95
CA ARG A 148 17.04 35.21 30.60
C ARG A 148 16.15 34.53 29.58
N VAL A 149 15.81 35.22 28.49
CA VAL A 149 15.05 34.63 27.35
C VAL A 149 15.79 33.41 26.78
N ASP A 150 17.08 33.51 26.52
CA ASP A 150 17.88 32.44 25.98
C ASP A 150 18.02 31.24 26.96
N ALA A 151 18.10 31.52 28.25
CA ALA A 151 18.11 30.47 29.27
C ALA A 151 16.78 29.70 29.35
N LEU A 152 15.66 30.41 29.32
CA LEU A 152 14.31 29.83 29.37
C LEU A 152 14.01 28.99 28.11
N ASN A 153 14.43 29.46 26.93
CA ASN A 153 14.28 28.71 25.70
C ASN A 153 15.05 27.38 25.75
N ARG A 154 16.28 27.36 26.30
CA ARG A 154 17.03 26.09 26.48
C ARG A 154 16.34 25.13 27.44
N GLU A 155 15.71 25.65 28.48
CA GLU A 155 14.94 24.84 29.44
C GLU A 155 13.70 24.24 28.77
N MET A 156 12.98 25.02 27.97
CA MET A 156 11.83 24.55 27.17
C MET A 156 12.23 23.49 26.15
N GLU A 157 13.39 23.66 25.50
CA GLU A 157 13.96 22.63 24.60
C GLU A 157 14.28 21.33 25.35
N GLY A 158 14.76 21.41 26.59
CA GLY A 158 14.95 20.25 27.46
C GLY A 158 13.65 19.49 27.70
N ILE A 159 12.56 20.22 28.02
CA ILE A 159 11.25 19.60 28.20
C ILE A 159 10.74 18.92 26.90
N SER A 160 10.94 19.59 25.75
CA SER A 160 10.60 18.99 24.45
C SER A 160 11.31 17.66 24.22
N LYS A 161 12.60 17.59 24.51
CA LYS A 161 13.38 16.35 24.42
C LYS A 161 12.89 15.26 25.38
N GLU A 162 12.35 15.63 26.54
CA GLU A 162 11.74 14.65 27.45
C GLU A 162 10.42 14.10 26.90
N PHE A 163 9.60 14.93 26.24
CA PHE A 163 8.41 14.44 25.54
C PHE A 163 8.76 13.52 24.38
N ASP A 164 9.78 13.88 23.59
CA ASP A 164 10.27 13.01 22.48
C ASP A 164 10.78 11.68 23.00
N ALA A 165 11.50 11.66 24.13
CA ALA A 165 11.97 10.45 24.76
C ALA A 165 10.81 9.56 25.25
N MET A 166 9.76 10.15 25.86
CA MET A 166 8.56 9.42 26.25
C MET A 166 7.81 8.85 25.06
N ALA A 167 7.74 9.58 23.95
CA ALA A 167 7.12 9.09 22.72
C ALA A 167 7.94 7.94 22.11
N ALA A 168 9.27 7.98 22.18
CA ALA A 168 10.14 6.91 21.73
C ALA A 168 9.97 5.61 22.55
N GLU A 169 9.66 5.71 23.85
CA GLU A 169 9.34 4.56 24.72
C GLU A 169 8.09 3.79 24.27
N ASP A 170 7.17 4.45 23.53
CA ASP A 170 5.95 3.81 23.02
C ASP A 170 6.16 3.01 21.74
N GLN A 171 7.22 3.28 20.98
CA GLN A 171 7.47 2.66 19.68
C GLN A 171 7.52 1.11 19.73
N PRO A 172 8.18 0.46 20.69
CA PRO A 172 8.18 -0.99 20.79
C PRO A 172 6.76 -1.56 21.00
N MET A 173 5.96 -0.92 21.84
CA MET A 173 4.58 -1.35 22.11
C MET A 173 3.71 -1.19 20.87
N ILE A 174 3.83 -0.08 20.14
CA ILE A 174 3.12 0.15 18.87
C ILE A 174 3.51 -0.92 17.85
N ALA A 175 4.79 -1.25 17.74
CA ALA A 175 5.28 -2.30 16.85
C ALA A 175 4.74 -3.69 17.23
N ASP A 176 4.68 -4.01 18.52
CA ASP A 176 4.12 -5.28 19.02
C ASP A 176 2.61 -5.39 18.70
N VAL A 177 1.86 -4.29 18.89
CA VAL A 177 0.43 -4.24 18.52
C VAL A 177 0.25 -4.41 17.04
N ALA A 178 1.00 -3.67 16.22
CA ALA A 178 0.94 -3.76 14.78
C ALA A 178 1.27 -5.18 14.30
N LYS A 179 2.32 -5.79 14.85
CA LYS A 179 2.68 -7.18 14.55
C LYS A 179 1.58 -8.17 14.93
N ALA A 180 0.99 -8.03 16.12
CA ALA A 180 -0.07 -8.93 16.58
C ALA A 180 -1.37 -8.79 15.77
N THR A 181 -1.68 -7.60 15.25
CA THR A 181 -2.98 -7.32 14.61
C THR A 181 -2.92 -7.25 13.09
N MET A 182 -1.77 -6.92 12.50
CA MET A 182 -1.63 -6.65 11.06
C MET A 182 -0.76 -7.67 10.32
N ALA A 183 0.16 -8.38 11.03
CA ALA A 183 1.00 -9.35 10.37
C ALA A 183 0.16 -10.52 9.82
N ASP A 184 0.46 -10.93 8.59
CA ASP A 184 -0.20 -12.06 7.91
C ASP A 184 -1.74 -12.02 7.92
N ARG A 185 -2.30 -10.81 7.89
CA ARG A 185 -3.76 -10.60 7.94
C ARG A 185 -4.41 -10.57 6.57
N THR A 186 -3.70 -10.02 5.61
CA THR A 186 -4.21 -9.82 4.26
C THR A 186 -3.21 -10.29 3.23
N MET A 187 -3.72 -10.82 2.13
CA MET A 187 -2.97 -11.07 0.91
C MET A 187 -3.73 -10.44 -0.25
N SER A 188 -3.05 -10.00 -1.28
CA SER A 188 -3.71 -9.49 -2.46
C SER A 188 -3.00 -9.89 -3.75
N ILE A 189 -3.79 -10.05 -4.80
CA ILE A 189 -3.34 -10.24 -6.17
C ILE A 189 -4.02 -9.15 -7.00
N ALA A 190 -3.24 -8.27 -7.59
CA ALA A 190 -3.74 -7.25 -8.50
C ALA A 190 -3.30 -7.58 -9.92
N ILE A 191 -4.23 -7.49 -10.86
CA ILE A 191 -3.98 -7.65 -12.28
C ILE A 191 -4.18 -6.30 -12.96
N ALA A 192 -3.18 -5.87 -13.70
CA ALA A 192 -3.26 -4.68 -14.54
C ALA A 192 -3.03 -5.08 -16.00
N VAL A 193 -4.03 -4.83 -16.84
CA VAL A 193 -3.98 -5.05 -18.29
C VAL A 193 -3.52 -3.77 -18.95
N ASN A 194 -2.55 -3.86 -19.83
CA ASN A 194 -1.90 -2.75 -20.53
C ASN A 194 -1.47 -1.59 -19.58
N PRO A 195 -0.85 -1.87 -18.44
CA PRO A 195 -0.33 -0.80 -17.58
C PRO A 195 0.78 -0.05 -18.32
N GLY A 196 0.87 1.26 -18.15
CA GLY A 196 1.90 2.06 -18.83
C GLY A 196 3.31 1.70 -18.35
N VAL A 197 3.54 1.76 -17.05
CA VAL A 197 4.86 1.55 -16.42
C VAL A 197 4.69 0.78 -15.11
N VAL A 198 5.61 -0.13 -14.86
CA VAL A 198 5.79 -0.79 -13.55
C VAL A 198 7.18 -0.41 -13.03
N SER A 199 7.23 0.25 -11.88
CA SER A 199 8.49 0.65 -11.26
C SER A 199 8.39 0.68 -9.74
N ASN A 200 9.46 0.26 -9.09
CA ASN A 200 9.70 0.43 -7.66
C ASN A 200 11.22 0.39 -7.46
N SER A 201 11.77 1.31 -6.70
CA SER A 201 13.22 1.41 -6.48
C SER A 201 13.84 0.20 -5.77
N LYS A 202 13.02 -0.62 -5.11
CA LYS A 202 13.45 -1.83 -4.39
C LYS A 202 13.30 -3.11 -5.22
N MET A 203 12.77 -3.03 -6.45
CA MET A 203 12.55 -4.22 -7.30
C MET A 203 13.86 -4.93 -7.60
N GLN A 204 13.91 -6.22 -7.32
CA GLN A 204 15.00 -7.12 -7.66
C GLN A 204 14.49 -8.19 -8.63
N LYS A 205 15.27 -8.48 -9.67
CA LYS A 205 14.91 -9.50 -10.65
C LYS A 205 14.82 -10.87 -9.98
N ALA A 206 13.78 -11.62 -10.29
CA ALA A 206 13.50 -12.94 -9.76
C ALA A 206 13.29 -13.94 -10.89
N ALA A 207 13.26 -15.23 -10.56
CA ALA A 207 12.86 -16.28 -11.51
C ALA A 207 11.43 -16.02 -11.98
N ALA A 208 11.23 -16.03 -13.29
CA ALA A 208 9.93 -15.81 -13.89
C ALA A 208 9.19 -17.16 -14.04
N PRO A 209 7.87 -17.21 -13.75
CA PRO A 209 7.04 -18.37 -14.08
C PRO A 209 7.04 -18.66 -15.59
N ALA A 210 6.70 -19.88 -15.95
CA ALA A 210 6.59 -20.29 -17.36
C ALA A 210 5.61 -19.37 -18.11
N GLY A 211 6.00 -18.88 -19.29
CA GLY A 211 5.20 -17.97 -20.11
C GLY A 211 5.29 -16.50 -19.72
N ALA A 212 5.93 -16.17 -18.62
CA ALA A 212 6.15 -14.78 -18.23
C ALA A 212 7.37 -14.17 -18.93
N HIS A 213 7.31 -12.88 -19.23
CA HIS A 213 8.43 -12.09 -19.74
C HIS A 213 9.53 -11.90 -18.69
N SER A 214 9.13 -11.52 -17.47
CA SER A 214 10.03 -11.32 -16.34
C SER A 214 9.26 -11.29 -15.03
N ALA A 215 9.99 -11.47 -13.92
CA ALA A 215 9.45 -11.30 -12.58
C ALA A 215 10.42 -10.50 -11.72
N TYR A 216 9.86 -9.79 -10.74
CA TYR A 216 10.61 -9.00 -9.76
C TYR A 216 10.01 -9.20 -8.37
N ARG A 217 10.86 -9.07 -7.35
CA ARG A 217 10.46 -9.17 -5.94
C ARG A 217 11.08 -8.04 -5.14
N TRP A 218 10.44 -7.68 -4.05
CA TRP A 218 10.97 -6.79 -3.02
C TRP A 218 10.22 -7.04 -1.71
N SER A 219 10.72 -6.48 -0.63
CA SER A 219 10.03 -6.46 0.64
C SER A 219 9.95 -5.05 1.20
N THR A 220 8.91 -4.81 1.99
CA THR A 220 8.72 -3.61 2.78
C THR A 220 8.63 -4.00 4.25
N SER A 221 8.90 -3.05 5.13
CA SER A 221 8.67 -3.22 6.56
C SER A 221 8.19 -1.89 7.13
N ALA A 222 7.06 -1.92 7.82
CA ALA A 222 6.52 -0.79 8.54
C ALA A 222 6.00 -1.30 9.89
N ASP A 223 6.33 -0.59 10.97
CA ASP A 223 5.89 -0.90 12.34
C ASP A 223 6.14 -2.38 12.77
N GLY A 224 7.27 -2.94 12.34
CA GLY A 224 7.63 -4.33 12.62
C GLY A 224 6.90 -5.39 11.77
N VAL A 225 5.94 -4.99 10.95
CA VAL A 225 5.27 -5.87 9.99
C VAL A 225 6.06 -5.91 8.69
N LYS A 226 6.38 -7.12 8.24
CA LYS A 226 7.06 -7.34 6.95
C LYS A 226 6.04 -7.75 5.91
N GLU A 227 6.16 -7.17 4.73
CA GLU A 227 5.38 -7.56 3.55
C GLU A 227 6.31 -7.94 2.41
N GLY A 228 6.00 -9.06 1.78
CA GLY A 228 6.62 -9.51 0.56
C GLY A 228 5.80 -9.08 -0.65
N HIS A 229 6.48 -8.64 -1.68
CA HIS A 229 5.87 -8.20 -2.92
C HIS A 229 6.51 -8.94 -4.10
N ALA A 230 5.71 -9.26 -5.08
CA ALA A 230 6.19 -9.74 -6.36
C ALA A 230 5.39 -9.09 -7.50
N VAL A 231 6.02 -8.92 -8.64
CA VAL A 231 5.36 -8.58 -9.88
C VAL A 231 5.83 -9.53 -10.99
N VAL A 232 4.86 -10.12 -11.68
CA VAL A 232 5.08 -10.99 -12.84
C VAL A 232 4.54 -10.27 -14.07
N LEU A 233 5.36 -10.13 -15.08
CA LEU A 233 5.08 -9.39 -16.30
C LEU A 233 4.87 -10.37 -17.47
N LEU A 234 3.72 -10.27 -18.12
CA LEU A 234 3.33 -11.13 -19.26
C LEU A 234 3.15 -10.25 -20.50
N GLY A 235 3.50 -10.79 -21.66
CA GLY A 235 3.41 -10.06 -22.93
C GLY A 235 4.61 -9.19 -23.24
N ALA A 236 4.40 -8.01 -23.81
CA ALA A 236 5.46 -7.17 -24.35
C ALA A 236 5.91 -6.09 -23.36
N TRP A 237 7.15 -6.17 -22.92
CA TRP A 237 7.76 -5.23 -21.98
C TRP A 237 9.16 -4.82 -22.41
N GLN A 238 9.59 -3.62 -22.05
CA GLN A 238 10.95 -3.12 -22.27
C GLN A 238 11.49 -2.44 -21.02
N PRO A 239 12.79 -2.58 -20.72
CA PRO A 239 13.46 -1.82 -19.68
C PRO A 239 13.41 -0.31 -19.98
N ARG A 240 13.38 0.52 -18.93
CA ARG A 240 13.47 1.97 -19.03
C ARG A 240 14.79 2.47 -18.48
N ALA A 241 15.35 3.50 -19.12
CA ALA A 241 16.58 4.15 -18.63
C ALA A 241 16.39 4.79 -17.24
N ALA A 242 15.19 5.27 -16.93
CA ALA A 242 14.82 5.84 -15.62
C ALA A 242 14.48 4.78 -14.56
N GLY A 243 14.73 3.49 -14.84
CA GLY A 243 14.37 2.37 -13.99
C GLY A 243 12.93 1.86 -14.22
N GLY A 244 12.71 0.60 -13.83
CA GLY A 244 11.44 -0.08 -14.09
C GLY A 244 11.31 -0.62 -15.51
N VAL A 245 10.09 -1.00 -15.87
CA VAL A 245 9.73 -1.56 -17.17
C VAL A 245 8.48 -0.88 -17.71
N ALA A 246 8.41 -0.69 -19.02
CA ALA A 246 7.24 -0.15 -19.71
C ALA A 246 6.59 -1.20 -20.58
N SER A 247 5.27 -1.22 -20.64
CA SER A 247 4.55 -2.06 -21.59
C SER A 247 4.77 -1.54 -23.00
N GLN A 248 4.79 -2.48 -23.97
CA GLN A 248 4.90 -2.17 -25.38
C GLN A 248 3.68 -2.66 -26.14
N ARG A 249 3.19 -1.82 -27.05
CA ARG A 249 2.24 -2.29 -28.06
C ARG A 249 3.01 -3.03 -29.15
N ARG A 250 2.55 -4.22 -29.52
CA ARG A 250 3.09 -4.97 -30.65
C ARG A 250 2.27 -4.69 -31.92
N GLY A 251 2.92 -4.11 -32.91
CA GLY A 251 2.38 -4.01 -34.29
C GLY A 251 1.07 -3.25 -34.43
N THR A 252 0.31 -3.59 -35.45
CA THR A 252 -1.00 -3.03 -35.83
C THR A 252 -2.18 -3.72 -35.15
N SER A 253 -1.99 -4.28 -33.97
CA SER A 253 -3.02 -5.03 -33.24
C SER A 253 -4.21 -4.12 -32.89
N SER A 254 -5.38 -4.74 -32.73
CA SER A 254 -6.64 -4.07 -32.39
C SER A 254 -6.50 -3.18 -31.15
N SER A 255 -7.20 -2.05 -31.12
CA SER A 255 -7.29 -1.18 -29.97
C SER A 255 -7.84 -1.85 -28.71
N SER A 256 -8.55 -2.98 -28.87
CA SER A 256 -9.08 -3.80 -27.77
C SER A 256 -8.15 -4.95 -27.32
N ALA A 257 -6.96 -5.11 -27.92
CA ALA A 257 -6.05 -6.18 -27.57
C ALA A 257 -5.33 -5.92 -26.23
N ALA A 258 -5.12 -6.99 -25.44
CA ALA A 258 -4.20 -6.96 -24.31
C ALA A 258 -2.77 -7.23 -24.84
N HIS A 259 -1.86 -6.28 -24.69
CA HIS A 259 -0.45 -6.39 -25.10
C HIS A 259 0.47 -6.76 -23.97
N ALA A 260 0.12 -6.36 -22.77
CA ALA A 260 0.90 -6.56 -21.58
C ALA A 260 -0.03 -6.74 -20.38
N VAL A 261 0.33 -7.63 -19.49
CA VAL A 261 -0.35 -7.80 -18.20
C VAL A 261 0.71 -7.80 -17.10
N ALA A 262 0.46 -7.04 -16.04
CA ALA A 262 1.22 -7.11 -14.81
C ALA A 262 0.36 -7.76 -13.73
N VAL A 263 0.89 -8.81 -13.10
CA VAL A 263 0.29 -9.47 -11.94
C VAL A 263 1.13 -9.11 -10.74
N THR A 264 0.57 -8.31 -9.84
CA THR A 264 1.24 -7.90 -8.60
C THR A 264 0.67 -8.71 -7.44
N VAL A 265 1.54 -9.30 -6.64
CA VAL A 265 1.18 -10.10 -5.46
C VAL A 265 1.79 -9.45 -4.23
N GLN A 266 0.98 -9.35 -3.18
CA GLN A 266 1.39 -8.85 -1.87
C GLN A 266 0.91 -9.83 -0.80
N ALA A 267 1.81 -10.24 0.07
CA ALA A 267 1.52 -11.18 1.16
C ALA A 267 2.60 -11.10 2.25
N ASP A 268 2.38 -11.77 3.36
CA ASP A 268 3.48 -12.09 4.28
C ASP A 268 4.59 -12.82 3.51
N PRO A 269 5.89 -12.52 3.75
CA PRO A 269 6.99 -13.16 3.03
C PRO A 269 6.96 -14.68 3.03
N ALA A 270 6.46 -15.30 4.10
CA ALA A 270 6.35 -16.76 4.20
C ALA A 270 5.26 -17.37 3.30
N ARG A 271 4.29 -16.55 2.84
CA ARG A 271 3.17 -16.98 1.99
C ARG A 271 3.33 -16.59 0.52
N LEU A 272 4.24 -15.66 0.24
CA LEU A 272 4.36 -15.07 -1.09
C LEU A 272 4.57 -16.11 -2.19
N ASP A 273 5.44 -17.09 -1.95
CA ASP A 273 5.73 -18.14 -2.93
C ASP A 273 4.53 -19.06 -3.16
N SER A 274 3.89 -19.52 -2.10
CA SER A 274 2.69 -20.35 -2.20
C SER A 274 1.54 -19.64 -2.94
N LEU A 275 1.39 -18.34 -2.71
CA LEU A 275 0.37 -17.56 -3.41
C LEU A 275 0.71 -17.37 -4.89
N LEU A 276 1.98 -17.13 -5.22
CA LEU A 276 2.45 -17.05 -6.60
C LEU A 276 2.23 -18.40 -7.35
N ASP A 277 2.58 -19.52 -6.72
CA ASP A 277 2.45 -20.85 -7.29
C ASP A 277 0.98 -21.25 -7.55
N SER A 278 0.05 -20.62 -6.85
CA SER A 278 -1.39 -20.87 -7.01
C SER A 278 -2.05 -20.13 -8.18
N ILE A 279 -1.34 -19.21 -8.84
CA ILE A 279 -1.85 -18.41 -9.97
C ILE A 279 -1.57 -19.15 -11.27
N ASP A 280 -2.58 -19.31 -12.12
CA ASP A 280 -2.40 -19.85 -13.47
C ASP A 280 -1.88 -18.75 -14.43
N PHE A 281 -0.56 -18.52 -14.39
CA PHE A 281 0.10 -17.58 -15.30
C PHE A 281 -0.02 -18.00 -16.76
N GLY A 282 -0.17 -19.30 -17.07
CA GLY A 282 -0.38 -19.78 -18.41
C GLY A 282 -1.70 -19.32 -18.99
N ALA A 283 -2.78 -19.41 -18.22
CA ALA A 283 -4.09 -18.93 -18.62
C ALA A 283 -4.08 -17.40 -18.83
N ILE A 284 -3.42 -16.64 -17.94
CA ILE A 284 -3.29 -15.17 -18.11
C ILE A 284 -2.46 -14.86 -19.36
N ALA A 285 -1.34 -15.55 -19.59
CA ALA A 285 -0.49 -15.34 -20.77
C ALA A 285 -1.23 -15.62 -22.09
N ALA A 286 -2.18 -16.55 -22.08
CA ALA A 286 -3.00 -16.87 -23.26
C ALA A 286 -3.94 -15.72 -23.67
N THR A 287 -4.22 -14.77 -22.78
CA THR A 287 -5.06 -13.59 -23.08
C THR A 287 -4.28 -12.46 -23.77
N VAL A 288 -2.94 -12.53 -23.74
CA VAL A 288 -2.07 -11.49 -24.30
C VAL A 288 -1.89 -11.71 -25.79
N ALA A 289 -2.08 -10.68 -26.58
CA ALA A 289 -1.87 -10.71 -28.02
C ALA A 289 -0.41 -11.09 -28.37
N ARG A 290 -0.26 -12.03 -29.29
CA ARG A 290 1.04 -12.55 -29.78
C ARG A 290 1.64 -11.67 -30.86
#